data_bb85fdd1d531faadd3d08c86c60218f4
#
_entry.id   bb85fdd1d531faadd3d08c86c60218f4
#
_cell.length_a   1.000
_cell.length_b   1.000
_cell.length_c   1.000
_cell.angle_alpha   90.00
_cell.angle_beta   90.00
_cell.angle_gamma   90.00
#
_symmetry.space_group_name_H-M   'P 1'
#
loop_
_entity.id
_entity.type
_entity.pdbx_description
1 polymer ?
#
loop_
_entity_poly.entity_id
_entity_poly.type
_entity_poly.pdbx_seq_one_letter_code
_entity_poly.pdbx_strand_id
1 'polypeptide(L)'
;MAEDLIDYELDGEAPDDIEPIQGEPELYEHFRTVVDKGQAPVRIDKYLFERIVNASRNRIQMAADNGFVMANGKPVKSSYKVKPLDVLTVMMDRPRYENDIIPEDIPLNIVYEDDDLMVINKPAGLVVHPGCGNYHGTLVNAIAWHLRDIPTYNPNDPQVGLVHRIDKDTSGLLVVAKTPDAKTSLGLQFYNKTTKREYNALVWGIVEQDEGTITGNIGRNPRDRMQMAVMSDPEQGKHLSLIHI
;
A
#
# COMPACT_ATOMS: atom_id res chain seq x y z
N MET A 1 -22.35 -3.75 -14.66
CA MET A 1 -21.22 -3.33 -15.49
C MET A 1 -20.62 -2.14 -14.80
N ALA A 2 -19.52 -2.35 -14.20
CA ALA A 2 -18.40 -1.51 -13.82
C ALA A 2 -17.84 -1.98 -12.49
N GLU A 3 -17.09 -3.07 -12.53
CA GLU A 3 -16.16 -3.48 -11.50
C GLU A 3 -14.75 -3.25 -12.08
N ASP A 4 -14.36 -1.98 -12.19
CA ASP A 4 -12.95 -1.61 -12.31
C ASP A 4 -12.56 -0.96 -10.97
N LEU A 5 -12.26 -1.84 -10.03
CA LEU A 5 -11.68 -1.48 -8.75
C LEU A 5 -10.30 -0.86 -8.99
N ILE A 6 -10.18 0.37 -8.58
CA ILE A 6 -8.97 1.18 -8.56
C ILE A 6 -7.87 0.41 -7.84
N ASP A 7 -6.90 -0.07 -8.60
CA ASP A 7 -5.71 -0.74 -8.11
C ASP A 7 -4.76 0.32 -7.52
N TYR A 8 -4.88 0.58 -6.21
CA TYR A 8 -3.88 1.36 -5.48
C TYR A 8 -2.70 0.44 -5.18
N GLU A 9 -1.68 0.47 -6.03
CA GLU A 9 -0.37 -0.07 -5.69
C GLU A 9 0.16 0.65 -4.45
N LEU A 10 0.12 -0.06 -3.32
CA LEU A 10 0.75 0.34 -2.07
C LEU A 10 2.27 0.10 -2.20
N ASP A 11 2.97 1.03 -2.82
CA ASP A 11 4.43 1.06 -2.78
C ASP A 11 4.86 1.65 -1.43
N GLY A 12 4.94 0.79 -0.40
CA GLY A 12 5.55 1.14 0.87
C GLY A 12 7.07 1.18 0.73
N GLU A 13 7.69 2.35 0.94
CA GLU A 13 9.13 2.49 1.08
C GLU A 13 9.59 1.77 2.36
N ALA A 14 10.64 0.96 2.26
CA ALA A 14 11.31 0.40 3.42
C ALA A 14 12.16 1.48 4.09
N PRO A 15 12.18 1.62 5.42
CA PRO A 15 13.06 2.56 6.11
C PRO A 15 14.52 2.12 6.00
N ASP A 16 15.40 3.05 5.65
CA ASP A 16 16.85 2.96 5.82
C ASP A 16 17.14 3.10 7.33
N ASP A 17 17.48 2.05 8.01
CA ASP A 17 18.06 1.89 9.34
C ASP A 17 17.43 0.72 10.09
N ILE A 18 17.63 -0.49 9.56
CA ILE A 18 17.45 -1.69 10.38
C ILE A 18 18.85 -2.23 10.67
N GLU A 19 19.31 -2.08 11.92
CA GLU A 19 20.46 -2.84 12.41
C GLU A 19 20.21 -4.33 12.13
N PRO A 20 21.20 -5.11 11.66
CA PRO A 20 21.02 -6.52 11.38
C PRO A 20 20.68 -7.25 12.67
N ILE A 21 19.44 -7.71 12.77
CA ILE A 21 18.99 -8.59 13.85
C ILE A 21 19.81 -9.88 13.73
N GLN A 22 20.68 -10.13 14.71
CA GLN A 22 21.41 -11.40 14.84
C GLN A 22 20.40 -12.48 15.31
N GLY A 23 19.87 -13.24 14.36
CA GLY A 23 18.97 -14.38 14.55
C GLY A 23 18.48 -14.89 13.21
N GLU A 24 18.18 -16.19 13.11
CA GLU A 24 17.47 -16.68 11.93
C GLU A 24 16.13 -15.93 11.81
N PRO A 25 15.75 -15.43 10.62
CA PRO A 25 14.51 -14.66 10.46
C PRO A 25 13.33 -15.55 10.87
N GLU A 26 12.51 -15.03 11.79
CA GLU A 26 11.28 -15.70 12.18
C GLU A 26 10.34 -15.71 10.96
N LEU A 27 9.97 -16.92 10.52
CA LEU A 27 9.12 -17.10 9.36
C LEU A 27 7.66 -17.25 9.76
N TYR A 28 6.81 -16.44 9.20
CA TYR A 28 5.36 -16.42 9.45
C TYR A 28 4.60 -17.08 8.30
N GLU A 29 3.58 -17.87 8.62
CA GLU A 29 2.73 -18.52 7.63
C GLU A 29 1.72 -17.52 7.05
N HIS A 30 1.84 -17.23 5.74
CA HIS A 30 0.96 -16.32 5.02
C HIS A 30 -0.16 -17.01 4.25
N PHE A 31 0.05 -18.24 3.84
CA PHE A 31 -0.94 -19.03 3.11
C PHE A 31 -0.75 -20.51 3.40
N ARG A 32 -1.87 -21.23 3.57
CA ARG A 32 -1.87 -22.70 3.70
C ARG A 32 -3.00 -23.27 2.86
N THR A 33 -2.72 -24.36 2.15
CA THR A 33 -3.72 -25.14 1.45
C THR A 33 -3.33 -26.61 1.43
N VAL A 34 -4.32 -27.49 1.30
CA VAL A 34 -4.12 -28.92 1.07
C VAL A 34 -4.53 -29.22 -0.35
N VAL A 35 -3.67 -29.91 -1.09
CA VAL A 35 -3.92 -30.27 -2.48
C VAL A 35 -5.01 -31.35 -2.55
N ASP A 36 -5.99 -31.16 -3.43
CA ASP A 36 -7.12 -32.07 -3.60
C ASP A 36 -6.66 -33.48 -4.00
N LYS A 37 -7.40 -34.49 -3.53
CA LYS A 37 -7.09 -35.91 -3.81
C LYS A 37 -7.06 -36.26 -5.29
N GLY A 38 -7.85 -35.55 -6.11
CA GLY A 38 -7.93 -35.74 -7.56
C GLY A 38 -7.06 -34.80 -8.38
N GLN A 39 -6.20 -34.00 -7.75
CA GLN A 39 -5.37 -33.01 -8.43
C GLN A 39 -4.35 -33.68 -9.33
N ALA A 40 -4.40 -33.35 -10.62
CA ALA A 40 -3.33 -33.75 -11.57
C ALA A 40 -2.04 -32.99 -11.24
N PRO A 41 -0.86 -33.63 -11.50
CA PRO A 41 0.42 -32.98 -11.26
C PRO A 41 0.55 -31.67 -12.04
N VAL A 42 0.64 -30.53 -11.34
CA VAL A 42 0.84 -29.20 -11.90
C VAL A 42 1.97 -28.52 -11.15
N ARG A 43 2.68 -27.60 -11.79
CA ARG A 43 3.76 -26.83 -11.12
C ARG A 43 3.17 -26.00 -9.98
N ILE A 44 3.90 -25.96 -8.86
CA ILE A 44 3.45 -25.25 -7.64
C ILE A 44 3.26 -23.75 -7.89
N ASP A 45 4.08 -23.12 -8.72
CA ASP A 45 3.93 -21.72 -9.09
C ASP A 45 2.61 -21.43 -9.81
N LYS A 46 2.14 -22.35 -10.67
CA LYS A 46 0.84 -22.24 -11.33
C LYS A 46 -0.30 -22.55 -10.36
N TYR A 47 -0.15 -23.59 -9.54
CA TYR A 47 -1.16 -24.03 -8.58
C TYR A 47 -1.47 -22.93 -7.54
N LEU A 48 -0.42 -22.27 -7.02
CA LEU A 48 -0.58 -21.18 -6.03
C LEU A 48 -1.08 -19.90 -6.69
N PHE A 49 -0.69 -19.58 -7.91
CA PHE A 49 -1.18 -18.40 -8.64
C PHE A 49 -2.71 -18.40 -8.80
N GLU A 50 -3.32 -19.57 -9.01
CA GLU A 50 -4.77 -19.71 -9.12
C GLU A 50 -5.51 -19.56 -7.77
N ARG A 51 -4.81 -19.57 -6.64
CA ARG A 51 -5.39 -19.63 -5.28
C ARG A 51 -5.01 -18.46 -4.37
N ILE A 52 -3.94 -17.77 -4.66
CA ILE A 52 -3.50 -16.62 -3.89
C ILE A 52 -3.93 -15.36 -4.61
N VAL A 53 -4.85 -14.62 -4.01
CA VAL A 53 -5.33 -13.34 -4.53
C VAL A 53 -4.18 -12.31 -4.46
N ASN A 54 -4.04 -11.47 -5.46
CA ASN A 54 -3.03 -10.40 -5.56
C ASN A 54 -1.56 -10.87 -5.59
N ALA A 55 -1.28 -12.13 -5.94
CA ALA A 55 0.06 -12.62 -6.14
C ALA A 55 0.34 -12.85 -7.63
N SER A 56 1.33 -12.18 -8.21
CA SER A 56 1.79 -12.51 -9.56
C SER A 56 2.58 -13.82 -9.55
N ARG A 57 2.53 -14.56 -10.68
CA ARG A 57 3.27 -15.81 -10.82
C ARG A 57 4.78 -15.62 -10.61
N ASN A 58 5.34 -14.51 -11.04
CA ASN A 58 6.74 -14.18 -10.84
C ASN A 58 7.10 -14.02 -9.34
N ARG A 59 6.23 -13.38 -8.55
CA ARG A 59 6.42 -13.25 -7.09
C ARG A 59 6.41 -14.62 -6.41
N ILE A 60 5.52 -15.53 -6.83
CA ILE A 60 5.46 -16.90 -6.30
C ILE A 60 6.74 -17.68 -6.67
N GLN A 61 7.25 -17.52 -7.88
CA GLN A 61 8.51 -18.13 -8.30
C GLN A 61 9.68 -17.63 -7.46
N MET A 62 9.81 -16.32 -7.29
CA MET A 62 10.85 -15.74 -6.44
C MET A 62 10.75 -16.21 -4.98
N ALA A 63 9.53 -16.29 -4.43
CA ALA A 63 9.33 -16.81 -3.08
C ALA A 63 9.76 -18.28 -2.95
N ALA A 64 9.44 -19.12 -3.95
CA ALA A 64 9.86 -20.52 -3.98
C ALA A 64 11.38 -20.68 -4.12
N ASP A 65 12.01 -19.88 -4.96
CA ASP A 65 13.46 -19.94 -5.19
C ASP A 65 14.25 -19.43 -3.96
N ASN A 66 13.65 -18.54 -3.14
CA ASN A 66 14.17 -18.08 -1.85
C ASN A 66 13.79 -19.00 -0.67
N GLY A 67 13.13 -20.14 -0.92
CA GLY A 67 12.80 -21.10 0.15
C GLY A 67 11.55 -20.79 0.96
N PHE A 68 10.76 -19.77 0.59
CA PHE A 68 9.55 -19.36 1.31
C PHE A 68 8.29 -20.17 0.92
N VAL A 69 8.37 -21.06 -0.08
CA VAL A 69 7.27 -21.95 -0.45
C VAL A 69 7.63 -23.36 -0.02
N MET A 70 6.77 -23.97 0.76
CA MET A 70 6.99 -25.30 1.33
C MET A 70 5.93 -26.28 0.87
N ALA A 71 6.32 -27.52 0.69
CA ALA A 71 5.44 -28.69 0.56
C ALA A 71 5.75 -29.67 1.68
N ASN A 72 4.73 -30.00 2.48
CA ASN A 72 4.84 -30.92 3.64
C ASN A 72 5.95 -30.48 4.61
N GLY A 73 6.07 -29.16 4.87
CA GLY A 73 7.04 -28.57 5.79
C GLY A 73 8.48 -28.49 5.24
N LYS A 74 8.71 -28.77 3.95
CA LYS A 74 10.03 -28.66 3.32
C LYS A 74 10.02 -27.63 2.20
N PRO A 75 11.03 -26.75 2.11
CA PRO A 75 11.15 -25.81 1.01
C PRO A 75 11.21 -26.52 -0.35
N VAL A 76 10.48 -25.99 -1.32
CA VAL A 76 10.43 -26.53 -2.68
C VAL A 76 10.65 -25.42 -3.71
N LYS A 77 11.23 -25.81 -4.86
CA LYS A 77 11.45 -24.90 -5.99
C LYS A 77 10.15 -24.64 -6.77
N SER A 78 10.09 -23.53 -7.49
CA SER A 78 8.96 -23.13 -8.34
C SER A 78 8.52 -24.18 -9.37
N SER A 79 9.42 -25.07 -9.76
CA SER A 79 9.16 -26.19 -10.67
C SER A 79 8.56 -27.44 -10.02
N TYR A 80 8.45 -27.48 -8.68
CA TYR A 80 7.86 -28.62 -7.96
C TYR A 80 6.47 -28.94 -8.51
N LYS A 81 6.20 -30.21 -8.74
CA LYS A 81 4.87 -30.67 -9.16
C LYS A 81 4.10 -31.11 -7.94
N VAL A 82 3.01 -30.42 -7.67
CA VAL A 82 2.14 -30.74 -6.52
C VAL A 82 1.58 -32.15 -6.66
N LYS A 83 1.44 -32.84 -5.54
CA LYS A 83 0.87 -34.19 -5.44
C LYS A 83 -0.44 -34.12 -4.64
N PRO A 84 -1.38 -35.04 -4.87
CA PRO A 84 -2.56 -35.15 -4.02
C PRO A 84 -2.20 -35.20 -2.55
N LEU A 85 -2.93 -34.45 -1.72
CA LEU A 85 -2.76 -34.32 -0.27
C LEU A 85 -1.48 -33.61 0.19
N ASP A 86 -0.68 -33.03 -0.70
CA ASP A 86 0.38 -32.15 -0.24
C ASP A 86 -0.17 -30.99 0.58
N VAL A 87 0.45 -30.72 1.70
CA VAL A 87 0.22 -29.51 2.50
C VAL A 87 1.18 -28.44 2.01
N LEU A 88 0.66 -27.45 1.33
CA LEU A 88 1.45 -26.34 0.81
C LEU A 88 1.33 -25.14 1.72
N THR A 89 2.49 -24.53 2.06
CA THR A 89 2.54 -23.29 2.85
C THR A 89 3.42 -22.27 2.16
N VAL A 90 3.03 -21.00 2.26
CA VAL A 90 3.86 -19.86 1.88
C VAL A 90 4.23 -19.13 3.14
N MET A 91 5.52 -19.05 3.40
CA MET A 91 6.09 -18.35 4.55
C MET A 91 6.64 -16.99 4.10
N MET A 92 6.74 -16.04 5.02
CA MET A 92 7.42 -14.77 4.81
C MET A 92 8.21 -14.41 6.08
N ASP A 93 9.21 -13.57 5.92
CA ASP A 93 10.06 -13.00 6.98
C ASP A 93 9.37 -11.89 7.79
N ARG A 94 8.08 -11.72 7.60
CA ARG A 94 7.25 -10.72 8.27
C ARG A 94 5.91 -11.34 8.68
N PRO A 95 5.27 -10.87 9.75
CA PRO A 95 3.94 -11.32 10.15
C PRO A 95 2.93 -11.18 9.01
N ARG A 96 1.92 -12.05 8.99
CA ARG A 96 0.77 -11.86 8.11
C ARG A 96 0.16 -10.51 8.46
N TYR A 97 0.21 -9.61 7.51
CA TYR A 97 -0.52 -8.36 7.62
C TYR A 97 -2.00 -8.70 7.46
N GLU A 98 -2.70 -8.82 8.54
CA GLU A 98 -4.16 -8.76 8.54
C GLU A 98 -4.48 -7.31 8.21
N ASN A 99 -5.23 -7.08 7.15
CA ASN A 99 -5.60 -5.72 6.67
C ASN A 99 -6.51 -4.99 7.68
N ASP A 100 -6.58 -5.47 8.90
CA ASP A 100 -7.36 -4.89 9.97
C ASP A 100 -6.64 -3.66 10.51
N ILE A 101 -7.22 -2.51 10.26
CA ILE A 101 -6.76 -1.27 10.88
C ILE A 101 -7.09 -1.34 12.36
N ILE A 102 -6.05 -1.45 13.19
CA ILE A 102 -6.20 -1.43 14.65
C ILE A 102 -6.38 0.02 15.10
N PRO A 103 -7.53 0.39 15.72
CA PRO A 103 -7.72 1.73 16.25
C PRO A 103 -6.70 2.05 17.35
N GLU A 104 -6.02 3.19 17.23
CA GLU A 104 -5.03 3.66 18.20
C GLU A 104 -5.34 5.09 18.65
N ASP A 105 -5.25 5.35 19.96
CA ASP A 105 -5.49 6.67 20.55
C ASP A 105 -4.31 7.60 20.29
N ILE A 106 -4.25 8.10 19.05
CA ILE A 106 -3.23 9.05 18.58
C ILE A 106 -3.91 10.40 18.38
N PRO A 107 -3.39 11.49 18.96
CA PRO A 107 -3.98 12.82 18.82
C PRO A 107 -4.06 13.27 17.35
N LEU A 108 -5.25 13.71 16.92
CA LEU A 108 -5.49 14.29 15.60
C LEU A 108 -5.62 15.81 15.70
N ASN A 109 -4.97 16.54 14.79
CA ASN A 109 -5.17 17.96 14.61
C ASN A 109 -6.31 18.18 13.59
N ILE A 110 -7.58 18.11 14.07
CA ILE A 110 -8.77 18.29 13.24
C ILE A 110 -9.05 19.79 13.14
N VAL A 111 -9.04 20.32 11.91
CA VAL A 111 -9.29 21.74 11.62
C VAL A 111 -10.73 22.03 11.21
N TYR A 112 -11.44 20.98 10.77
CA TYR A 112 -12.87 21.03 10.46
C TYR A 112 -13.47 19.62 10.59
N GLU A 113 -14.70 19.54 11.07
CA GLU A 113 -15.46 18.30 11.12
C GLU A 113 -16.97 18.60 11.11
N ASP A 114 -17.71 17.83 10.31
CA ASP A 114 -19.18 17.79 10.29
C ASP A 114 -19.68 16.33 10.28
N ASP A 115 -20.93 16.11 9.93
CA ASP A 115 -21.52 14.76 9.89
C ASP A 115 -20.96 13.90 8.73
N ASP A 116 -20.50 14.50 7.65
CA ASP A 116 -20.12 13.83 6.41
C ASP A 116 -18.61 13.68 6.23
N LEU A 117 -17.82 14.64 6.68
CA LEU A 117 -16.37 14.64 6.49
C LEU A 117 -15.61 15.31 7.63
N MET A 118 -14.32 15.07 7.70
CA MET A 118 -13.39 15.84 8.52
C MET A 118 -12.14 16.24 7.72
N VAL A 119 -11.51 17.34 8.15
CA VAL A 119 -10.24 17.83 7.60
C VAL A 119 -9.20 17.80 8.69
N ILE A 120 -8.11 17.10 8.44
CA ILE A 120 -7.02 16.89 9.38
C ILE A 120 -5.79 17.63 8.87
N ASN A 121 -5.11 18.38 9.75
CA ASN A 121 -3.78 18.91 9.49
C ASN A 121 -2.74 17.87 9.92
N LYS A 122 -2.27 17.05 8.96
CA LYS A 122 -1.28 16.00 9.23
C LYS A 122 0.09 16.63 9.54
N PRO A 123 0.77 16.25 10.63
CA PRO A 123 2.16 16.64 10.84
C PRO A 123 3.10 15.93 9.86
N ALA A 124 4.27 16.50 9.60
CA ALA A 124 5.38 15.80 8.96
C ALA A 124 5.86 14.63 9.83
N GLY A 125 6.37 13.57 9.20
CA GLY A 125 6.85 12.35 9.87
C GLY A 125 5.75 11.31 10.14
N LEU A 126 4.45 11.65 10.02
CA LEU A 126 3.34 10.72 10.22
C LEU A 126 2.98 10.01 8.90
N VAL A 127 3.08 8.70 8.90
CA VAL A 127 2.63 7.86 7.78
C VAL A 127 1.11 7.86 7.70
N VAL A 128 0.54 7.97 6.51
CA VAL A 128 -0.92 8.00 6.34
C VAL A 128 -1.54 6.63 6.51
N HIS A 129 -1.03 5.62 5.83
CA HIS A 129 -1.60 4.27 5.81
C HIS A 129 -0.53 3.23 6.14
N PRO A 130 -0.84 2.17 6.90
CA PRO A 130 0.12 1.13 7.20
C PRO A 130 0.78 0.53 5.95
N GLY A 131 2.05 0.22 6.06
CA GLY A 131 2.87 -0.34 4.99
C GLY A 131 4.14 -0.99 5.54
N CYS A 132 5.04 -1.44 4.69
CA CYS A 132 6.29 -2.06 5.12
C CYS A 132 7.03 -1.21 6.16
N GLY A 133 7.29 -1.79 7.33
CA GLY A 133 7.98 -1.14 8.45
C GLY A 133 7.13 -0.15 9.29
N ASN A 134 5.90 0.16 8.89
CA ASN A 134 5.01 1.08 9.60
C ASN A 134 3.60 0.46 9.72
N TYR A 135 3.45 -0.59 10.53
CA TYR A 135 2.18 -1.31 10.67
C TYR A 135 1.24 -0.68 11.69
N HIS A 136 1.77 0.16 12.57
CA HIS A 136 1.11 0.85 13.68
C HIS A 136 1.50 2.32 13.71
N GLY A 137 0.80 3.10 14.50
CA GLY A 137 1.13 4.51 14.68
C GLY A 137 0.85 5.39 13.45
N THR A 138 -0.02 4.95 12.54
CA THR A 138 -0.33 5.67 11.31
C THR A 138 -1.56 6.55 11.45
N LEU A 139 -1.77 7.46 10.51
CA LEU A 139 -2.92 8.35 10.51
C LEU A 139 -4.24 7.57 10.47
N VAL A 140 -4.34 6.48 9.69
CA VAL A 140 -5.58 5.68 9.66
C VAL A 140 -5.85 4.96 10.98
N ASN A 141 -4.83 4.57 11.77
CA ASN A 141 -5.05 4.03 13.10
C ASN A 141 -5.70 5.05 14.03
N ALA A 142 -5.24 6.32 13.95
CA ALA A 142 -5.83 7.44 14.69
C ALA A 142 -7.26 7.78 14.23
N ILE A 143 -7.48 7.78 12.91
CA ILE A 143 -8.82 8.02 12.32
C ILE A 143 -9.79 6.90 12.76
N ALA A 144 -9.37 5.65 12.70
CA ALA A 144 -10.18 4.52 13.14
C ALA A 144 -10.58 4.64 14.62
N TRP A 145 -9.68 5.12 15.46
CA TRP A 145 -9.98 5.39 16.87
C TRP A 145 -10.99 6.54 17.04
N HIS A 146 -10.81 7.63 16.31
CA HIS A 146 -11.70 8.79 16.37
C HIS A 146 -13.12 8.44 15.90
N LEU A 147 -13.24 7.66 14.82
CA LEU A 147 -14.51 7.30 14.21
C LEU A 147 -15.21 6.07 14.83
N ARG A 148 -14.59 5.34 15.74
CA ARG A 148 -15.05 4.03 16.24
C ARG A 148 -16.49 4.02 16.79
N ASP A 149 -16.93 5.13 17.36
CA ASP A 149 -18.25 5.28 17.98
C ASP A 149 -19.29 5.91 17.04
N ILE A 150 -18.93 6.20 15.79
CA ILE A 150 -19.81 6.80 14.79
C ILE A 150 -20.62 5.70 14.10
N PRO A 151 -21.97 5.79 14.05
CA PRO A 151 -22.83 4.73 13.50
C PRO A 151 -22.57 4.39 12.03
N THR A 152 -22.06 5.35 11.26
CA THR A 152 -21.71 5.17 9.83
C THR A 152 -20.30 4.60 9.61
N TYR A 153 -19.49 4.47 10.67
CA TYR A 153 -18.16 3.91 10.58
C TYR A 153 -18.20 2.43 10.23
N ASN A 154 -17.47 2.06 9.18
CA ASN A 154 -17.28 0.66 8.79
C ASN A 154 -15.88 0.18 9.23
N PRO A 155 -15.79 -0.68 10.26
CA PRO A 155 -14.51 -1.19 10.72
C PRO A 155 -13.78 -2.09 9.71
N ASN A 156 -14.51 -2.60 8.71
CA ASN A 156 -13.94 -3.40 7.63
C ASN A 156 -13.49 -2.57 6.42
N ASP A 157 -13.64 -1.24 6.46
CA ASP A 157 -13.08 -0.38 5.42
C ASP A 157 -11.56 -0.22 5.62
N PRO A 158 -10.71 -0.82 4.77
CA PRO A 158 -9.26 -0.75 4.93
C PRO A 158 -8.71 0.67 4.75
N GLN A 159 -9.49 1.57 4.16
CA GLN A 159 -9.10 2.96 3.94
C GLN A 159 -9.61 3.90 5.02
N VAL A 160 -10.54 3.46 5.88
CA VAL A 160 -11.11 4.25 6.99
C VAL A 160 -11.54 5.65 6.55
N GLY A 161 -12.23 5.72 5.40
CA GLY A 161 -12.73 6.98 4.84
C GLY A 161 -11.69 7.83 4.10
N LEU A 162 -10.42 7.41 3.99
CA LEU A 162 -9.43 8.11 3.17
C LEU A 162 -9.81 8.08 1.69
N VAL A 163 -9.67 9.22 1.04
CA VAL A 163 -9.90 9.42 -0.40
C VAL A 163 -8.66 9.92 -1.13
N HIS A 164 -7.64 10.29 -0.40
CA HIS A 164 -6.30 10.66 -0.90
C HIS A 164 -5.24 10.53 0.18
N ARG A 165 -3.99 10.73 -0.20
CA ARG A 165 -2.86 10.72 0.74
C ARG A 165 -1.83 11.78 0.36
N ILE A 166 -1.02 12.16 1.34
CA ILE A 166 0.24 12.90 1.17
C ILE A 166 1.37 12.08 1.80
N ASP A 167 2.60 12.35 1.42
CA ASP A 167 3.76 11.58 1.87
C ASP A 167 4.01 11.73 3.38
N LYS A 168 4.82 10.81 3.92
CA LYS A 168 5.18 10.79 5.34
C LYS A 168 5.64 12.16 5.83
N ASP A 169 6.61 12.74 5.14
CA ASP A 169 7.26 13.99 5.56
C ASP A 169 6.57 15.26 5.03
N THR A 170 5.52 15.11 4.23
CA THR A 170 4.65 16.21 3.85
C THR A 170 3.65 16.50 4.97
N SER A 171 3.61 17.75 5.44
CA SER A 171 2.57 18.24 6.35
C SER A 171 1.43 18.92 5.59
N GLY A 172 0.27 19.06 6.23
CA GLY A 172 -0.85 19.81 5.69
C GLY A 172 -2.17 19.05 5.66
N LEU A 173 -3.11 19.59 4.91
CA LEU A 173 -4.51 19.18 4.99
C LEU A 173 -4.80 17.89 4.23
N LEU A 174 -5.51 16.98 4.94
CA LEU A 174 -6.17 15.82 4.35
C LEU A 174 -7.67 15.88 4.65
N VAL A 175 -8.48 15.51 3.66
CA VAL A 175 -9.91 15.31 3.85
C VAL A 175 -10.19 13.81 4.02
N VAL A 176 -11.05 13.49 4.96
CA VAL A 176 -11.49 12.13 5.30
C VAL A 176 -13.02 12.09 5.28
N ALA A 177 -13.58 11.13 4.59
CA ALA A 177 -15.03 10.91 4.55
C ALA A 177 -15.48 10.14 5.81
N LYS A 178 -16.61 10.54 6.38
CA LYS A 178 -17.26 9.86 7.52
C LYS A 178 -18.45 9.01 7.08
N THR A 179 -18.97 9.27 5.89
CA THR A 179 -20.10 8.53 5.30
C THR A 179 -19.73 7.91 3.95
N PRO A 180 -20.40 6.81 3.53
CA PRO A 180 -20.16 6.20 2.20
C PRO A 180 -20.44 7.16 1.04
N ASP A 181 -21.46 8.02 1.17
CA ASP A 181 -21.81 9.00 0.14
C ASP A 181 -20.73 10.08 -0.01
N ALA A 182 -20.23 10.59 1.11
CA ALA A 182 -19.10 11.52 1.12
C ALA A 182 -17.84 10.87 0.53
N LYS A 183 -17.56 9.58 0.88
CA LYS A 183 -16.41 8.85 0.33
C LYS A 183 -16.50 8.73 -1.19
N THR A 184 -17.67 8.38 -1.71
CA THR A 184 -17.90 8.26 -3.15
C THR A 184 -17.75 9.61 -3.86
N SER A 185 -18.39 10.66 -3.33
CA SER A 185 -18.34 12.01 -3.89
C SER A 185 -16.92 12.58 -3.90
N LEU A 186 -16.23 12.54 -2.79
CA LEU A 186 -14.85 13.01 -2.67
C LEU A 186 -13.90 12.17 -3.53
N GLY A 187 -14.06 10.84 -3.54
CA GLY A 187 -13.25 9.94 -4.37
C GLY A 187 -13.35 10.30 -5.85
N LEU A 188 -14.56 10.57 -6.36
CA LEU A 188 -14.77 11.03 -7.73
C LEU A 188 -14.08 12.37 -8.02
N GLN A 189 -14.11 13.32 -7.08
CA GLN A 189 -13.42 14.61 -7.24
C GLN A 189 -11.91 14.44 -7.34
N PHE A 190 -11.31 13.58 -6.53
CA PHE A 190 -9.88 13.26 -6.61
C PHE A 190 -9.54 12.51 -7.90
N TYR A 191 -10.35 11.55 -8.29
CA TYR A 191 -10.17 10.79 -9.55
C TYR A 191 -10.23 11.70 -10.77
N ASN A 192 -11.24 12.56 -10.85
CA ASN A 192 -11.44 13.51 -11.94
C ASN A 192 -10.49 14.71 -11.87
N LYS A 193 -9.64 14.80 -10.84
CA LYS A 193 -8.72 15.91 -10.58
C LYS A 193 -9.41 17.30 -10.54
N THR A 194 -10.64 17.35 -10.04
CA THR A 194 -11.40 18.61 -9.88
C THR A 194 -11.07 19.33 -8.57
N THR A 195 -10.44 18.64 -7.64
CA THR A 195 -9.95 19.25 -6.39
C THR A 195 -8.75 20.15 -6.67
N LYS A 196 -8.80 21.38 -6.19
CA LYS A 196 -7.66 22.31 -6.23
C LYS A 196 -6.70 21.94 -5.08
N ARG A 197 -5.44 21.69 -5.41
CA ARG A 197 -4.39 21.32 -4.44
C ARG A 197 -3.23 22.30 -4.58
N GLU A 198 -2.86 22.91 -3.46
CA GLU A 198 -1.74 23.84 -3.40
C GLU A 198 -0.75 23.35 -2.34
N TYR A 199 0.54 23.42 -2.67
CA TYR A 199 1.64 23.03 -1.81
C TYR A 199 2.68 24.13 -1.76
N ASN A 200 3.28 24.32 -0.59
CA ASN A 200 4.48 25.15 -0.44
C ASN A 200 5.69 24.23 -0.30
N ALA A 201 6.70 24.42 -1.12
CA ALA A 201 7.91 23.61 -1.11
C ALA A 201 9.16 24.50 -0.98
N LEU A 202 10.05 24.15 -0.05
CA LEU A 202 11.39 24.71 -0.01
C LEU A 202 12.27 23.93 -0.98
N VAL A 203 12.87 24.63 -1.94
CA VAL A 203 13.69 24.01 -2.99
C VAL A 203 15.12 24.54 -2.96
N TRP A 204 16.06 23.78 -3.54
CA TRP A 204 17.44 24.23 -3.72
C TRP A 204 17.56 25.16 -4.92
N GLY A 205 18.36 26.20 -4.78
CA GLY A 205 18.63 27.17 -5.83
C GLY A 205 17.58 28.26 -5.94
N ILE A 206 17.57 28.95 -7.07
CA ILE A 206 16.67 30.05 -7.39
C ILE A 206 15.75 29.61 -8.50
N VAL A 207 14.45 29.74 -8.29
CA VAL A 207 13.46 29.57 -9.34
C VAL A 207 13.43 30.87 -10.16
N GLU A 208 13.88 30.81 -11.41
CA GLU A 208 14.07 32.01 -12.23
C GLU A 208 12.76 32.62 -12.74
N GLN A 209 11.72 31.80 -12.84
CA GLN A 209 10.41 32.21 -13.37
C GLN A 209 9.40 32.26 -12.23
N ASP A 210 8.59 33.32 -12.19
CA ASP A 210 7.56 33.49 -11.17
C ASP A 210 6.44 32.45 -11.30
N GLU A 211 6.18 31.98 -12.54
CA GLU A 211 5.21 30.93 -12.81
C GLU A 211 5.68 29.98 -13.89
N GLY A 212 5.25 28.74 -13.87
CA GLY A 212 5.61 27.77 -14.89
C GLY A 212 4.94 26.41 -14.68
N THR A 213 5.06 25.55 -15.69
CA THR A 213 4.56 24.18 -15.64
C THR A 213 5.71 23.21 -15.89
N ILE A 214 5.90 22.29 -14.94
CA ILE A 214 6.86 21.19 -15.07
C ILE A 214 6.06 19.92 -15.31
N THR A 215 6.35 19.25 -16.44
CA THR A 215 5.72 17.98 -16.80
C THR A 215 6.78 16.91 -17.00
N GLY A 216 6.44 15.67 -16.69
CA GLY A 216 7.31 14.54 -16.89
C GLY A 216 6.70 13.24 -16.40
N ASN A 217 7.39 12.15 -16.63
CA ASN A 217 7.00 10.85 -16.07
C ASN A 217 7.94 10.51 -14.93
N ILE A 218 7.38 10.08 -13.80
CA ILE A 218 8.14 9.62 -12.63
C ILE A 218 7.92 8.12 -12.46
N GLY A 219 9.01 7.39 -12.30
CA GLY A 219 9.01 5.95 -12.05
C GLY A 219 10.16 5.53 -11.16
N ARG A 220 10.21 4.24 -10.80
CA ARG A 220 11.33 3.67 -10.03
C ARG A 220 12.62 3.77 -10.83
N ASN A 221 13.68 4.26 -10.21
CA ASN A 221 14.98 4.37 -10.85
C ASN A 221 15.48 2.97 -11.28
N PRO A 222 15.80 2.75 -12.57
CA PRO A 222 16.25 1.44 -13.06
C PRO A 222 17.56 0.95 -12.42
N ARG A 223 18.39 1.86 -11.93
CA ARG A 223 19.69 1.56 -11.32
C ARG A 223 19.59 1.37 -9.80
N ASP A 224 18.68 2.08 -9.17
CA ASP A 224 18.42 1.99 -7.72
C ASP A 224 16.91 2.07 -7.52
N ARG A 225 16.29 0.91 -7.31
CA ARG A 225 14.82 0.80 -7.18
C ARG A 225 14.27 1.41 -5.88
N MET A 226 15.14 1.77 -4.94
CA MET A 226 14.75 2.48 -3.71
C MET A 226 14.45 3.96 -3.99
N GLN A 227 14.93 4.50 -5.11
CA GLN A 227 14.74 5.88 -5.50
C GLN A 227 13.73 6.03 -6.64
N MET A 228 13.06 7.17 -6.66
CA MET A 228 12.27 7.61 -7.81
C MET A 228 13.12 8.43 -8.75
N ALA A 229 12.85 8.36 -10.05
CA ALA A 229 13.54 9.12 -11.07
C ALA A 229 12.58 9.63 -12.14
N VAL A 230 12.96 10.73 -12.77
CA VAL A 230 12.28 11.20 -13.99
C VAL A 230 12.66 10.26 -15.12
N MET A 231 11.65 9.69 -15.76
CA MET A 231 11.82 8.75 -16.88
C MET A 231 11.94 9.53 -18.19
N SER A 232 12.96 9.21 -18.97
CA SER A 232 13.15 9.79 -20.30
C SER A 232 12.24 9.16 -21.36
N ASP A 233 11.78 7.93 -21.11
CA ASP A 233 10.85 7.21 -22.00
C ASP A 233 9.41 7.56 -21.61
N PRO A 234 8.60 8.14 -22.53
CA PRO A 234 7.23 8.53 -22.25
C PRO A 234 6.29 7.35 -21.95
N GLU A 235 6.67 6.13 -22.30
CA GLU A 235 5.90 4.91 -22.00
C GLU A 235 6.20 4.35 -20.59
N GLN A 236 7.20 4.91 -19.89
CA GLN A 236 7.59 4.46 -18.56
C GLN A 236 7.20 5.48 -17.48
N GLY A 237 6.82 4.96 -16.31
CA GLY A 237 6.44 5.76 -15.16
C GLY A 237 5.03 6.33 -15.23
N LYS A 238 4.68 7.12 -14.23
CA LYS A 238 3.38 7.81 -14.13
C LYS A 238 3.54 9.27 -14.54
N HIS A 239 2.65 9.75 -15.41
CA HIS A 239 2.67 11.14 -15.83
C HIS A 239 2.37 12.09 -14.68
N LEU A 240 3.23 13.08 -14.51
CA LEU A 240 3.11 14.14 -13.51
C LEU A 240 3.08 15.51 -14.21
N SER A 241 2.26 16.40 -13.69
CA SER A 241 2.29 17.83 -14.04
C SER A 241 2.22 18.66 -12.77
N LEU A 242 3.16 19.57 -12.61
CA LEU A 242 3.25 20.53 -11.51
C LEU A 242 3.22 21.94 -12.08
N ILE A 243 2.33 22.78 -11.55
CA ILE A 243 2.27 24.21 -11.86
C ILE A 243 2.76 24.95 -10.62
N HIS A 244 3.76 25.84 -10.76
CA HIS A 244 4.16 26.77 -9.70
C HIS A 244 3.74 28.20 -10.06
N ILE A 245 3.38 28.96 -9.03
CA ILE A 245 2.89 30.33 -9.15
C ILE A 245 3.59 31.17 -8.09
#